data_5cc3553fcd0ab329e960e778f0012a39
#
_entry.id   5cc3553fcd0ab329e960e778f0012a39
#
_cell.length_a   1.000
_cell.length_b   1.000
_cell.length_c   1.000
_cell.angle_alpha   90.00
_cell.angle_beta   90.00
_cell.angle_gamma   90.00
#
_symmetry.space_group_name_H-M   'P 1'
#
loop_
_entity.id
_entity.type
_entity.pdbx_description
1 polymer ?
#
loop_
_entity_poly.entity_id
_entity_poly.type
_entity_poly.pdbx_seq_one_letter_code
_entity_poly.pdbx_strand_id
1 'polypeptide(L)'
;LVKLCLFDSNGFVANSFNPRLTQGLPDVKRGAILDINGKAIAQDEANSDGSYTRKYDETGNYAHVVGYTVKGKAGIESKYNFRLQTVSNELLQRIGHVFLGKEIQGNNVVLTIDDRLQQVAAEALGHEKGSIVAIEPSTGKILAMVSYPTFDSNTVSENWAELNSDDENSPLLNRATQGLYPPGSTFKIITAASALEVSQKYMDFNFKCTGDAKFGDSILHCYDGKAHGKVNMTSAFAKSCNGYFATVAEEIGNDQLIKTATDFGFNTDLNFPLEYKKASFALKSDSDVKELAATAIGQGKTLTSPLFMAMVTSAIANNGSMMQPYIVDHIETPGGSVKNRTLPTKLLQACDSSTAHQIADMMCEVV
;
A
#
# COMPACT_ATOMS: atom_id res chain seq x y z
N LEU A 1 32.75 15.72 -1.18
CA LEU A 1 32.69 16.07 0.25
C LEU A 1 31.73 17.25 0.48
N VAL A 2 31.85 18.38 -0.21
CA VAL A 2 30.97 19.58 -0.03
C VAL A 2 29.50 19.26 -0.33
N LYS A 3 29.21 18.52 -1.41
CA LYS A 3 27.85 18.07 -1.73
C LYS A 3 27.28 17.16 -0.63
N LEU A 4 28.11 16.24 -0.10
CA LEU A 4 27.74 15.35 1.01
C LEU A 4 27.45 16.12 2.30
N CYS A 5 28.26 17.15 2.61
CA CYS A 5 28.10 17.93 3.84
C CYS A 5 26.94 18.94 3.80
N LEU A 6 26.60 19.51 2.62
CA LEU A 6 25.62 20.57 2.50
C LEU A 6 24.25 20.09 1.99
N PHE A 7 24.20 19.03 1.20
CA PHE A 7 22.97 18.58 0.54
C PHE A 7 22.53 17.16 0.93
N ASP A 8 23.50 16.26 1.24
CA ASP A 8 23.21 14.87 1.60
C ASP A 8 23.39 14.56 3.09
N SER A 9 23.85 15.55 3.89
CA SER A 9 24.07 15.36 5.33
C SER A 9 22.83 14.89 6.08
N ASN A 10 21.65 15.37 5.72
CA ASN A 10 20.39 14.96 6.33
C ASN A 10 20.07 13.48 6.06
N GLY A 11 20.41 12.94 4.88
CA GLY A 11 20.21 11.54 4.55
C GLY A 11 21.17 10.61 5.32
N PHE A 12 22.43 11.02 5.51
CA PHE A 12 23.43 10.25 6.26
C PHE A 12 23.22 10.32 7.77
N VAL A 13 22.86 11.48 8.29
CA VAL A 13 22.57 11.68 9.72
C VAL A 13 21.25 10.98 10.07
N ALA A 14 20.26 11.00 9.18
CA ALA A 14 18.95 10.37 9.37
C ALA A 14 18.94 8.84 9.14
N ASN A 15 20.09 8.21 8.83
CA ASN A 15 20.15 6.76 8.67
C ASN A 15 19.83 6.06 10.00
N SER A 16 18.78 5.23 10.00
CA SER A 16 18.29 4.49 11.17
C SER A 16 19.34 3.59 11.84
N PHE A 17 20.42 3.25 11.12
CA PHE A 17 21.55 2.46 11.60
C PHE A 17 22.75 3.29 12.08
N ASN A 18 22.64 4.63 12.15
CA ASN A 18 23.74 5.48 12.60
C ASN A 18 23.87 5.43 14.14
N PRO A 19 24.87 4.72 14.71
CA PRO A 19 25.02 4.56 16.16
C PRO A 19 25.33 5.89 16.89
N ARG A 20 25.76 6.93 16.17
CA ARG A 20 26.06 8.24 16.75
C ARG A 20 24.78 9.01 17.15
N LEU A 21 23.61 8.60 16.63
CA LEU A 21 22.33 9.21 17.02
C LEU A 21 21.92 8.87 18.45
N THR A 22 22.50 7.81 19.03
CA THR A 22 22.16 7.32 20.37
C THR A 22 23.32 7.48 21.38
N GLN A 23 24.54 7.82 20.94
CA GLN A 23 25.69 7.97 21.83
C GLN A 23 25.74 9.38 22.43
N GLY A 24 25.51 9.48 23.74
CA GLY A 24 25.74 10.70 24.54
C GLY A 24 24.58 11.69 24.64
N LEU A 25 23.38 11.35 24.18
CA LEU A 25 22.17 12.08 24.55
C LEU A 25 21.64 11.54 25.88
N PRO A 26 21.13 12.41 26.80
CA PRO A 26 20.34 11.94 27.91
C PRO A 26 19.16 11.14 27.38
N ASP A 27 18.57 10.23 28.18
CA ASP A 27 17.42 9.42 27.80
C ASP A 27 16.28 10.32 27.29
N VAL A 28 16.22 10.45 25.96
CA VAL A 28 15.20 11.24 25.28
C VAL A 28 13.98 10.35 25.15
N LYS A 29 12.86 10.77 25.75
CA LYS A 29 11.58 10.14 25.54
C LYS A 29 11.26 10.17 24.04
N ARG A 30 11.10 9.00 23.44
CA ARG A 30 10.79 8.90 22.02
C ARG A 30 9.40 9.45 21.74
N GLY A 31 9.23 10.22 20.65
CA GLY A 31 7.93 10.75 20.26
C GLY A 31 6.91 9.65 20.02
N ALA A 32 5.64 9.95 20.18
CA ALA A 32 4.55 9.02 19.93
C ALA A 32 4.28 8.83 18.44
N ILE A 33 3.74 7.67 18.09
CA ILE A 33 3.07 7.42 16.80
C ILE A 33 1.58 7.44 17.09
N LEU A 34 0.86 8.36 16.44
CA LEU A 34 -0.55 8.63 16.69
C LEU A 34 -1.37 8.28 15.44
N ASP A 35 -2.64 7.91 15.65
CA ASP A 35 -3.63 7.89 14.57
C ASP A 35 -4.02 9.32 14.14
N ILE A 36 -4.87 9.47 13.14
CA ILE A 36 -5.31 10.80 12.66
C ILE A 36 -6.11 11.59 13.70
N ASN A 37 -6.68 10.93 14.70
CA ASN A 37 -7.48 11.51 15.76
C ASN A 37 -6.67 11.78 17.06
N GLY A 38 -5.36 11.47 17.04
CA GLY A 38 -4.46 11.68 18.18
C GLY A 38 -4.42 10.52 19.18
N LYS A 39 -5.03 9.36 18.89
CA LYS A 39 -4.88 8.14 19.71
C LYS A 39 -3.45 7.64 19.57
N ALA A 40 -2.79 7.39 20.71
CA ALA A 40 -1.46 6.80 20.71
C ALA A 40 -1.51 5.32 20.30
N ILE A 41 -0.77 4.98 19.23
CA ILE A 41 -0.57 3.61 18.74
C ILE A 41 0.76 3.06 19.26
N ALA A 42 1.76 3.93 19.40
CA ALA A 42 3.03 3.61 20.04
C ALA A 42 3.52 4.83 20.84
N GLN A 43 3.95 4.60 22.08
CA GLN A 43 4.47 5.65 22.96
C GLN A 43 5.48 5.08 23.96
N ASP A 44 6.29 5.96 24.53
CA ASP A 44 7.18 5.60 25.61
C ASP A 44 6.51 5.76 26.97
N GLU A 45 6.64 4.76 27.82
CA GLU A 45 6.26 4.78 29.24
C GLU A 45 7.51 4.89 30.11
N ALA A 46 7.45 5.76 31.11
CA ALA A 46 8.54 5.97 32.05
C ALA A 46 8.64 4.80 33.06
N ASN A 47 9.84 4.29 33.25
CA ASN A 47 10.15 3.30 34.26
C ASN A 47 10.55 3.99 35.61
N SER A 48 10.53 3.24 36.69
CA SER A 48 10.90 3.72 38.02
C SER A 48 12.37 4.17 38.14
N ASP A 49 13.24 3.70 37.24
CA ASP A 49 14.67 4.07 37.20
C ASP A 49 14.96 5.28 36.30
N GLY A 50 13.91 5.91 35.73
CA GLY A 50 14.02 7.06 34.83
C GLY A 50 14.27 6.70 33.36
N SER A 51 14.42 5.42 33.03
CA SER A 51 14.46 4.94 31.63
C SER A 51 13.06 4.89 31.02
N TYR A 52 12.98 4.61 29.72
CA TYR A 52 11.71 4.50 28.99
C TYR A 52 11.56 3.12 28.34
N THR A 53 10.35 2.56 28.40
CA THR A 53 9.96 1.37 27.66
C THR A 53 9.01 1.76 26.54
N ARG A 54 9.32 1.35 25.30
CA ARG A 54 8.43 1.55 24.16
C ARG A 54 7.25 0.61 24.25
N LYS A 55 6.03 1.14 24.22
CA LYS A 55 4.78 0.40 24.24
C LYS A 55 4.02 0.60 22.94
N TYR A 56 3.42 -0.47 22.47
CA TYR A 56 2.62 -0.54 21.25
C TYR A 56 1.21 -0.97 21.58
N ASP A 57 0.26 -0.66 20.68
CA ASP A 57 -1.10 -1.18 20.74
C ASP A 57 -1.08 -2.73 20.84
N GLU A 58 -1.80 -3.26 21.83
CA GLU A 58 -1.75 -4.69 22.21
C GLU A 58 -2.54 -5.59 21.24
N THR A 59 -3.36 -5.01 20.35
CA THR A 59 -4.17 -5.79 19.40
C THR A 59 -3.35 -6.43 18.27
N GLY A 60 -2.13 -5.92 18.00
CA GLY A 60 -1.31 -6.31 16.86
C GLY A 60 -1.83 -5.77 15.51
N ASN A 61 -2.96 -5.06 15.49
CA ASN A 61 -3.59 -4.57 14.26
C ASN A 61 -2.73 -3.55 13.50
N TYR A 62 -1.80 -2.90 14.20
CA TYR A 62 -0.88 -1.90 13.64
C TYR A 62 0.53 -2.41 13.39
N ALA A 63 0.83 -3.65 13.78
CA ALA A 63 2.20 -4.17 13.83
C ALA A 63 2.96 -4.00 12.52
N HIS A 64 2.34 -4.29 11.38
CA HIS A 64 2.96 -4.16 10.06
C HIS A 64 3.14 -2.71 9.58
N VAL A 65 2.36 -1.77 10.11
CA VAL A 65 2.49 -0.34 9.81
C VAL A 65 3.51 0.31 10.74
N VAL A 66 3.29 0.18 12.04
CA VAL A 66 4.13 0.82 13.06
C VAL A 66 5.50 0.16 13.15
N GLY A 67 5.53 -1.18 13.10
CA GLY A 67 6.73 -1.97 13.24
C GLY A 67 7.19 -2.10 14.70
N TYR A 68 8.50 -2.13 14.89
CA TYR A 68 9.16 -2.33 16.18
C TYR A 68 10.53 -1.64 16.22
N THR A 69 11.08 -1.40 17.43
CA THR A 69 12.38 -0.73 17.63
C THR A 69 13.55 -1.68 17.90
N VAL A 70 13.29 -2.98 18.02
CA VAL A 70 14.28 -4.04 18.33
C VAL A 70 14.63 -4.85 17.08
N LYS A 71 15.65 -5.71 17.14
CA LYS A 71 15.98 -6.66 16.05
C LYS A 71 16.08 -6.04 14.64
N GLY A 72 16.59 -4.81 14.55
CA GLY A 72 16.84 -4.13 13.27
C GLY A 72 15.84 -3.03 12.93
N LYS A 73 14.74 -2.88 13.68
CA LYS A 73 13.64 -1.93 13.47
C LYS A 73 12.86 -2.19 12.18
N ALA A 74 11.58 -1.89 12.19
CA ALA A 74 10.69 -2.02 11.04
C ALA A 74 9.65 -0.90 10.99
N GLY A 75 8.90 -0.80 9.90
CA GLY A 75 7.74 0.08 9.76
C GLY A 75 8.05 1.56 9.96
N ILE A 76 7.09 2.29 10.47
CA ILE A 76 7.21 3.73 10.79
C ILE A 76 8.30 3.97 11.85
N GLU A 77 8.47 3.06 12.81
CA GLU A 77 9.54 3.12 13.80
C GLU A 77 10.93 3.20 13.16
N SER A 78 11.15 2.46 12.10
CA SER A 78 12.41 2.48 11.33
C SER A 78 12.52 3.75 10.50
N LYS A 79 11.50 4.02 9.66
CA LYS A 79 11.54 5.09 8.66
C LYS A 79 11.59 6.48 9.28
N TYR A 80 10.89 6.67 10.39
CA TYR A 80 10.82 7.96 11.09
C TYR A 80 11.65 7.99 12.38
N ASN A 81 12.57 7.02 12.56
CA ASN A 81 13.40 6.91 13.75
C ASN A 81 14.07 8.24 14.14
N PHE A 82 14.66 8.93 13.17
CA PHE A 82 15.30 10.23 13.41
C PHE A 82 14.28 11.26 13.92
N ARG A 83 13.10 11.35 13.31
CA ARG A 83 12.07 12.31 13.73
C ARG A 83 11.54 12.04 15.12
N LEU A 84 11.30 10.76 15.43
CA LEU A 84 10.84 10.32 16.74
C LEU A 84 11.86 10.56 17.87
N GLN A 85 13.15 10.70 17.53
CA GLN A 85 14.22 11.00 18.49
C GLN A 85 14.69 12.46 18.45
N THR A 86 14.32 13.21 17.41
CA THR A 86 14.76 14.61 17.26
C THR A 86 13.90 15.55 18.08
N VAL A 87 14.57 16.32 18.90
CA VAL A 87 13.98 17.36 19.73
C VAL A 87 13.87 18.66 18.94
N SER A 88 12.65 19.17 18.78
CA SER A 88 12.44 20.49 18.18
C SER A 88 12.86 21.59 19.16
N ASN A 89 13.76 22.49 18.77
CA ASN A 89 14.35 23.52 19.62
C ASN A 89 15.25 22.97 20.74
N GLU A 90 16.25 22.16 20.36
CA GLU A 90 17.21 21.54 21.29
C GLU A 90 17.73 22.48 22.37
N LEU A 91 18.08 23.71 22.04
CA LEU A 91 18.63 24.68 22.99
C LEU A 91 17.60 25.06 24.07
N LEU A 92 16.38 25.38 23.70
CA LEU A 92 15.31 25.78 24.64
C LEU A 92 14.84 24.59 25.50
N GLN A 93 14.79 23.39 24.92
CA GLN A 93 14.40 22.20 25.67
C GLN A 93 15.54 21.75 26.62
N ARG A 94 16.79 21.84 26.22
CA ARG A 94 17.95 21.61 27.11
C ARG A 94 17.97 22.59 28.29
N ILE A 95 17.71 23.88 28.02
CA ILE A 95 17.56 24.89 29.06
C ILE A 95 16.38 24.55 29.98
N GLY A 96 15.22 24.18 29.42
CA GLY A 96 14.05 23.76 30.18
C GLY A 96 14.28 22.51 31.03
N HIS A 97 15.02 21.53 30.50
CA HIS A 97 15.41 20.33 31.24
C HIS A 97 16.34 20.66 32.44
N VAL A 98 17.40 21.42 32.17
CA VAL A 98 18.40 21.79 33.20
C VAL A 98 17.80 22.67 34.29
N PHE A 99 16.94 23.63 33.94
CA PHE A 99 16.42 24.60 34.90
C PHE A 99 15.01 24.27 35.46
N LEU A 100 14.21 23.50 34.75
CA LEU A 100 12.80 23.24 35.09
C LEU A 100 12.48 21.75 35.24
N GLY A 101 13.44 20.85 35.10
CA GLY A 101 13.24 19.40 35.15
C GLY A 101 12.27 18.83 34.12
N LYS A 102 12.05 19.55 32.97
CA LYS A 102 11.13 19.09 31.93
C LYS A 102 11.75 17.95 31.13
N GLU A 103 10.94 16.93 30.85
CA GLU A 103 11.35 15.80 29.98
C GLU A 103 11.74 16.29 28.58
N ILE A 104 12.82 15.74 28.04
CA ILE A 104 13.18 15.94 26.63
C ILE A 104 12.46 14.88 25.83
N GLN A 105 11.59 15.29 24.91
CA GLN A 105 10.80 14.38 24.09
C GLN A 105 11.00 14.70 22.61
N GLY A 106 11.09 13.62 21.79
CA GLY A 106 11.12 13.69 20.33
C GLY A 106 9.78 14.09 19.72
N ASN A 107 9.76 14.36 18.40
CA ASN A 107 8.54 14.73 17.69
C ASN A 107 7.60 13.53 17.52
N ASN A 108 6.30 13.78 17.54
CA ASN A 108 5.29 12.77 17.22
C ASN A 108 5.16 12.61 15.70
N VAL A 109 4.80 11.40 15.29
CA VAL A 109 4.41 11.06 13.92
C VAL A 109 2.92 10.76 13.92
N VAL A 110 2.14 11.57 13.21
CA VAL A 110 0.69 11.39 13.07
C VAL A 110 0.41 10.67 11.76
N LEU A 111 -0.22 9.50 11.84
CA LEU A 111 -0.60 8.69 10.69
C LEU A 111 -1.90 9.20 10.07
N THR A 112 -2.18 8.78 8.83
CA THR A 112 -3.48 9.00 8.18
C THR A 112 -4.52 7.96 8.59
N ILE A 113 -4.12 6.91 9.30
CA ILE A 113 -4.99 5.82 9.75
C ILE A 113 -6.02 6.33 10.75
N ASP A 114 -7.28 5.98 10.54
CA ASP A 114 -8.37 6.14 11.52
C ASP A 114 -8.51 4.81 12.29
N ASP A 115 -8.34 4.86 13.62
CA ASP A 115 -8.41 3.68 14.49
C ASP A 115 -9.70 2.88 14.31
N ARG A 116 -10.84 3.56 14.14
CA ARG A 116 -12.15 2.88 13.96
C ARG A 116 -12.17 2.05 12.68
N LEU A 117 -11.64 2.60 11.57
CA LEU A 117 -11.55 1.87 10.31
C LEU A 117 -10.52 0.73 10.38
N GLN A 118 -9.40 0.95 11.08
CA GLN A 118 -8.38 -0.07 11.28
C GLN A 118 -8.94 -1.28 12.05
N GLN A 119 -9.69 -1.02 13.15
CA GLN A 119 -10.31 -2.08 13.94
C GLN A 119 -11.37 -2.84 13.12
N VAL A 120 -12.28 -2.14 12.43
CA VAL A 120 -13.28 -2.77 11.56
C VAL A 120 -12.62 -3.62 10.46
N ALA A 121 -11.54 -3.11 9.85
CA ALA A 121 -10.80 -3.87 8.84
C ALA A 121 -10.14 -5.12 9.44
N ALA A 122 -9.58 -5.03 10.65
CA ALA A 122 -9.00 -6.18 11.33
C ALA A 122 -10.05 -7.23 11.70
N GLU A 123 -11.20 -6.81 12.22
CA GLU A 123 -12.33 -7.68 12.52
C GLU A 123 -12.87 -8.37 11.26
N ALA A 124 -13.01 -7.63 10.17
CA ALA A 124 -13.49 -8.16 8.88
C ALA A 124 -12.51 -9.17 8.26
N LEU A 125 -11.20 -8.95 8.39
CA LEU A 125 -10.18 -9.89 7.94
C LEU A 125 -10.16 -11.16 8.81
N GLY A 126 -10.41 -11.00 10.12
CA GLY A 126 -10.40 -12.09 11.08
C GLY A 126 -9.06 -12.84 11.09
N HIS A 127 -9.12 -14.16 10.89
CA HIS A 127 -7.94 -15.02 10.86
C HIS A 127 -7.57 -15.50 9.44
N GLU A 128 -8.10 -14.87 8.42
CA GLU A 128 -7.78 -15.19 7.03
C GLU A 128 -6.41 -14.63 6.63
N LYS A 129 -5.55 -15.46 6.02
CA LYS A 129 -4.25 -15.00 5.50
C LYS A 129 -4.47 -14.00 4.36
N GLY A 130 -4.21 -12.72 4.63
CA GLY A 130 -4.47 -11.69 3.65
C GLY A 130 -4.21 -10.29 4.17
N SER A 131 -4.82 -9.30 3.52
CA SER A 131 -4.76 -7.91 3.94
C SER A 131 -5.96 -7.11 3.47
N ILE A 132 -6.25 -6.03 4.19
CA ILE A 132 -7.23 -5.02 3.81
C ILE A 132 -6.53 -3.67 3.74
N VAL A 133 -6.79 -2.92 2.66
CA VAL A 133 -6.28 -1.55 2.47
C VAL A 133 -7.46 -0.64 2.13
N ALA A 134 -7.65 0.43 2.90
CA ALA A 134 -8.61 1.49 2.61
C ALA A 134 -7.87 2.78 2.24
N ILE A 135 -8.18 3.35 1.07
CA ILE A 135 -7.58 4.58 0.55
C ILE A 135 -8.68 5.60 0.28
N GLU A 136 -8.41 6.87 0.61
CA GLU A 136 -9.22 8.01 0.18
C GLU A 136 -8.82 8.38 -1.26
N PRO A 137 -9.70 8.18 -2.26
CA PRO A 137 -9.32 8.30 -3.67
C PRO A 137 -8.83 9.69 -4.08
N SER A 138 -9.41 10.74 -3.51
CA SER A 138 -9.12 12.14 -3.86
C SER A 138 -7.76 12.63 -3.34
N THR A 139 -7.20 11.98 -2.34
CA THR A 139 -5.96 12.44 -1.67
C THR A 139 -4.82 11.42 -1.71
N GLY A 140 -5.14 10.11 -1.76
CA GLY A 140 -4.19 9.03 -1.59
C GLY A 140 -3.89 8.68 -0.11
N LYS A 141 -4.63 9.25 0.85
CA LYS A 141 -4.54 8.88 2.26
C LYS A 141 -4.87 7.42 2.47
N ILE A 142 -4.02 6.70 3.17
CA ILE A 142 -4.34 5.35 3.64
C ILE A 142 -5.05 5.49 4.98
N LEU A 143 -6.33 5.13 4.98
CA LEU A 143 -7.21 5.24 6.15
C LEU A 143 -7.19 4.00 7.04
N ALA A 144 -6.90 2.83 6.44
CA ALA A 144 -6.64 1.58 7.14
C ALA A 144 -5.71 0.69 6.32
N MET A 145 -4.84 -0.07 7.01
CA MET A 145 -3.94 -1.05 6.41
C MET A 145 -3.71 -2.18 7.41
N VAL A 146 -4.31 -3.33 7.15
CA VAL A 146 -4.24 -4.54 7.98
C VAL A 146 -3.60 -5.67 7.20
N SER A 147 -2.77 -6.46 7.86
CA SER A 147 -2.18 -7.68 7.30
C SER A 147 -2.28 -8.80 8.34
N TYR A 148 -2.63 -10.01 7.92
CA TYR A 148 -2.71 -11.20 8.78
C TYR A 148 -2.04 -12.40 8.09
N PRO A 149 -1.33 -13.29 8.80
CA PRO A 149 -1.08 -13.26 10.25
C PRO A 149 -0.32 -12.02 10.71
N THR A 150 -0.54 -11.64 11.96
CA THR A 150 0.10 -10.49 12.60
C THR A 150 1.00 -10.95 13.76
N PHE A 151 1.63 -10.01 14.43
CA PHE A 151 2.48 -10.24 15.59
C PHE A 151 2.27 -9.13 16.64
N ASP A 152 2.74 -9.36 17.87
CA ASP A 152 2.76 -8.34 18.91
C ASP A 152 4.12 -7.62 18.89
N SER A 153 4.10 -6.32 18.58
CA SER A 153 5.30 -5.48 18.55
C SER A 153 5.97 -5.34 19.93
N ASN A 154 5.24 -5.57 21.03
CA ASN A 154 5.77 -5.54 22.39
C ASN A 154 6.68 -6.73 22.69
N THR A 155 6.41 -7.91 22.09
CA THR A 155 7.08 -9.18 22.39
C THR A 155 8.01 -9.66 21.27
N VAL A 156 8.23 -8.86 20.21
CA VAL A 156 9.10 -9.24 19.07
C VAL A 156 10.48 -9.70 19.50
N SER A 157 11.09 -9.07 20.53
CA SER A 157 12.43 -9.44 20.97
C SER A 157 12.50 -10.85 21.54
N GLU A 158 11.46 -11.26 22.25
CA GLU A 158 11.33 -12.57 22.91
C GLU A 158 10.99 -13.66 21.89
N ASN A 159 10.07 -13.35 20.97
CA ASN A 159 9.53 -14.29 19.98
C ASN A 159 10.28 -14.26 18.64
N TRP A 160 11.42 -13.56 18.56
CA TRP A 160 12.12 -13.32 17.28
C TRP A 160 12.44 -14.58 16.49
N ALA A 161 12.93 -15.62 17.18
CA ALA A 161 13.33 -16.85 16.51
C ALA A 161 12.14 -17.53 15.84
N GLU A 162 11.00 -17.59 16.52
CA GLU A 162 9.76 -18.15 16.02
C GLU A 162 9.20 -17.31 14.86
N LEU A 163 9.03 -16.00 15.07
CA LEU A 163 8.51 -15.08 14.05
C LEU A 163 9.32 -15.08 12.76
N ASN A 164 10.66 -15.21 12.88
CA ASN A 164 11.57 -15.16 11.73
C ASN A 164 11.73 -16.50 11.02
N SER A 165 11.37 -17.62 11.67
CA SER A 165 11.48 -18.96 11.10
C SER A 165 10.13 -19.54 10.63
N ASP A 166 9.01 -18.86 10.85
CA ASP A 166 7.70 -19.29 10.39
C ASP A 166 7.48 -18.91 8.91
N ASP A 167 8.06 -19.70 8.01
CA ASP A 167 7.94 -19.52 6.57
C ASP A 167 6.51 -19.77 6.07
N GLU A 168 5.77 -20.66 6.73
CA GLU A 168 4.40 -21.00 6.34
C GLU A 168 3.45 -19.83 6.55
N ASN A 169 3.51 -19.17 7.70
CA ASN A 169 2.63 -18.07 8.06
C ASN A 169 3.22 -16.72 7.75
N SER A 170 4.56 -16.59 7.70
CA SER A 170 5.30 -15.36 7.44
C SER A 170 4.68 -14.17 8.19
N PRO A 171 4.62 -14.20 9.54
CA PRO A 171 3.90 -13.20 10.32
C PRO A 171 4.52 -11.79 10.23
N LEU A 172 5.82 -11.68 9.94
CA LEU A 172 6.49 -10.39 9.76
C LEU A 172 6.25 -9.75 8.39
N LEU A 173 5.67 -10.49 7.43
CA LEU A 173 5.40 -9.99 6.09
C LEU A 173 4.20 -9.04 6.06
N ASN A 174 4.42 -7.77 5.72
CA ASN A 174 3.31 -6.87 5.40
C ASN A 174 2.68 -7.25 4.06
N ARG A 175 1.63 -8.05 4.08
CA ARG A 175 0.95 -8.55 2.87
C ARG A 175 0.33 -7.43 2.04
N ALA A 176 -0.06 -6.33 2.67
CA ALA A 176 -0.63 -5.18 1.98
C ALA A 176 0.34 -4.54 0.99
N THR A 177 1.64 -4.49 1.35
CA THR A 177 2.67 -3.76 0.58
C THR A 177 3.72 -4.67 -0.05
N GLN A 178 4.06 -5.79 0.60
CA GLN A 178 5.15 -6.68 0.18
C GLN A 178 4.64 -7.99 -0.44
N GLY A 179 3.40 -8.40 -0.15
CA GLY A 179 2.79 -9.55 -0.79
C GLY A 179 2.56 -9.30 -2.28
N LEU A 180 3.02 -10.23 -3.12
CA LEU A 180 2.81 -10.19 -4.57
C LEU A 180 1.92 -11.35 -4.99
N TYR A 181 0.77 -11.03 -5.57
CA TYR A 181 -0.25 -11.98 -5.96
C TYR A 181 -0.69 -11.73 -7.41
N PRO A 182 -1.08 -12.77 -8.16
CA PRO A 182 -1.81 -12.56 -9.41
C PRO A 182 -3.09 -11.76 -9.14
N PRO A 183 -3.35 -10.64 -9.85
CA PRO A 183 -4.51 -9.80 -9.58
C PRO A 183 -5.85 -10.50 -9.91
N GLY A 184 -5.83 -11.53 -10.74
CA GLY A 184 -7.03 -12.22 -11.18
C GLY A 184 -8.02 -11.26 -11.84
N SER A 185 -9.29 -11.51 -11.66
CA SER A 185 -10.37 -10.72 -12.32
C SER A 185 -10.37 -9.24 -12.00
N THR A 186 -9.67 -8.77 -10.96
CA THR A 186 -9.53 -7.33 -10.70
C THR A 186 -8.71 -6.62 -11.80
N PHE A 187 -7.85 -7.34 -12.53
CA PHE A 187 -7.12 -6.82 -13.68
C PHE A 187 -8.02 -6.45 -14.86
N LYS A 188 -9.26 -6.98 -14.92
CA LYS A 188 -10.24 -6.64 -15.97
C LYS A 188 -10.60 -5.16 -15.98
N ILE A 189 -10.38 -4.43 -14.89
CA ILE A 189 -10.43 -2.96 -14.84
C ILE A 189 -9.49 -2.37 -15.91
N ILE A 190 -8.25 -2.85 -15.94
CA ILE A 190 -7.21 -2.37 -16.86
C ILE A 190 -7.48 -2.83 -18.29
N THR A 191 -7.94 -4.06 -18.47
CA THR A 191 -8.31 -4.58 -19.79
C THR A 191 -9.52 -3.83 -20.37
N ALA A 192 -10.52 -3.49 -19.54
CA ALA A 192 -11.64 -2.67 -19.97
C ALA A 192 -11.19 -1.25 -20.34
N ALA A 193 -10.36 -0.62 -19.52
CA ALA A 193 -9.78 0.70 -19.82
C ALA A 193 -9.03 0.67 -21.16
N SER A 194 -8.19 -0.35 -21.37
CA SER A 194 -7.42 -0.53 -22.58
C SER A 194 -8.30 -0.60 -23.84
N ALA A 195 -9.40 -1.36 -23.76
CA ALA A 195 -10.34 -1.47 -24.87
C ALA A 195 -11.08 -0.16 -25.16
N LEU A 196 -11.55 0.52 -24.11
CA LEU A 196 -12.32 1.78 -24.23
C LEU A 196 -11.42 2.93 -24.76
N GLU A 197 -10.15 2.95 -24.42
CA GLU A 197 -9.18 3.90 -24.98
C GLU A 197 -8.97 3.71 -26.49
N VAL A 198 -9.04 2.46 -26.98
CA VAL A 198 -8.97 2.18 -28.43
C VAL A 198 -10.23 2.61 -29.15
N SER A 199 -11.41 2.21 -28.64
CA SER A 199 -12.68 2.54 -29.26
C SER A 199 -13.88 2.26 -28.35
N GLN A 200 -14.83 3.18 -28.33
CA GLN A 200 -16.12 3.00 -27.66
C GLN A 200 -16.99 1.86 -28.23
N LYS A 201 -16.65 1.35 -29.45
CA LYS A 201 -17.33 0.16 -30.03
C LYS A 201 -17.31 -1.06 -29.11
N TYR A 202 -16.30 -1.15 -28.21
CA TYR A 202 -16.17 -2.29 -27.30
C TYR A 202 -17.25 -2.32 -26.22
N MET A 203 -17.92 -1.22 -25.91
CA MET A 203 -19.08 -1.23 -25.00
C MET A 203 -20.21 -2.12 -25.55
N ASP A 204 -20.44 -2.06 -26.87
CA ASP A 204 -21.51 -2.78 -27.56
C ASP A 204 -21.04 -4.08 -28.22
N PHE A 205 -19.74 -4.40 -28.12
CA PHE A 205 -19.21 -5.65 -28.64
C PHE A 205 -19.90 -6.86 -27.99
N ASN A 206 -20.52 -7.70 -28.82
CA ASN A 206 -21.28 -8.85 -28.35
C ASN A 206 -20.46 -10.13 -28.49
N PHE A 207 -20.32 -10.85 -27.39
CA PHE A 207 -19.64 -12.13 -27.31
C PHE A 207 -20.58 -13.23 -26.83
N LYS A 208 -20.53 -14.42 -27.45
CA LYS A 208 -21.28 -15.60 -27.02
C LYS A 208 -20.39 -16.49 -26.17
N CYS A 209 -20.49 -16.34 -24.86
CA CYS A 209 -19.75 -17.15 -23.91
C CYS A 209 -20.39 -18.54 -23.74
N THR A 210 -19.64 -19.57 -24.06
CA THR A 210 -20.02 -20.99 -23.89
C THR A 210 -19.42 -21.62 -22.64
N GLY A 211 -18.66 -20.84 -21.82
CA GLY A 211 -17.87 -21.31 -20.69
C GLY A 211 -16.39 -21.45 -21.04
N ASP A 212 -16.10 -21.73 -22.29
CA ASP A 212 -14.77 -21.94 -22.85
C ASP A 212 -14.49 -20.98 -24.01
N ALA A 213 -13.23 -20.55 -24.15
CA ALA A 213 -12.74 -19.78 -25.27
C ALA A 213 -11.33 -20.27 -25.67
N LYS A 214 -11.07 -20.40 -26.97
CA LYS A 214 -9.81 -20.95 -27.47
C LYS A 214 -8.86 -19.81 -27.90
N PHE A 215 -7.62 -19.86 -27.38
CA PHE A 215 -6.54 -18.93 -27.72
C PHE A 215 -5.29 -19.74 -28.12
N GLY A 216 -4.96 -19.73 -29.41
CA GLY A 216 -3.95 -20.63 -29.95
C GLY A 216 -4.34 -22.10 -29.73
N ASP A 217 -3.46 -22.86 -29.06
CA ASP A 217 -3.72 -24.26 -28.69
C ASP A 217 -4.30 -24.43 -27.26
N SER A 218 -4.49 -23.33 -26.54
CA SER A 218 -4.99 -23.35 -25.17
C SER A 218 -6.48 -23.02 -25.10
N ILE A 219 -7.16 -23.61 -24.11
CA ILE A 219 -8.54 -23.29 -23.79
C ILE A 219 -8.54 -22.52 -22.49
N LEU A 220 -9.14 -21.35 -22.50
CA LEU A 220 -9.39 -20.52 -21.33
C LEU A 220 -10.81 -20.78 -20.83
N HIS A 221 -10.94 -21.17 -19.57
CA HIS A 221 -12.23 -21.44 -18.95
C HIS A 221 -12.74 -20.23 -18.17
N CYS A 222 -14.04 -19.99 -18.19
CA CYS A 222 -14.71 -19.19 -17.17
C CYS A 222 -14.72 -19.96 -15.83
N TYR A 223 -14.97 -19.26 -14.73
CA TYR A 223 -15.03 -19.90 -13.41
C TYR A 223 -16.05 -21.05 -13.40
N ASP A 224 -15.62 -22.21 -12.94
CA ASP A 224 -16.37 -23.48 -12.96
C ASP A 224 -16.91 -23.88 -14.36
N GLY A 225 -16.28 -23.43 -15.45
CA GLY A 225 -16.74 -23.69 -16.82
C GLY A 225 -18.11 -23.09 -17.15
N LYS A 226 -18.58 -22.10 -16.34
CA LYS A 226 -19.92 -21.51 -16.46
C LYS A 226 -20.08 -20.72 -17.75
N ALA A 227 -21.04 -21.10 -18.59
CA ALA A 227 -21.45 -20.36 -19.76
C ALA A 227 -22.27 -19.11 -19.36
N HIS A 228 -21.84 -17.92 -19.82
CA HIS A 228 -22.54 -16.65 -19.54
C HIS A 228 -23.55 -16.26 -20.60
N GLY A 229 -23.61 -17.01 -21.75
CA GLY A 229 -24.49 -16.72 -22.86
C GLY A 229 -24.02 -15.50 -23.67
N LYS A 230 -24.97 -14.73 -24.20
CA LYS A 230 -24.67 -13.49 -24.91
C LYS A 230 -24.35 -12.38 -23.90
N VAL A 231 -23.16 -11.80 -24.00
CA VAL A 231 -22.67 -10.72 -23.14
C VAL A 231 -22.09 -9.57 -23.96
N ASN A 232 -22.25 -8.35 -23.48
CA ASN A 232 -21.51 -7.14 -23.87
C ASN A 232 -20.52 -6.79 -22.75
N MET A 233 -19.78 -5.67 -22.86
CA MET A 233 -18.76 -5.31 -21.86
C MET A 233 -19.32 -5.21 -20.45
N THR A 234 -20.43 -4.50 -20.24
CA THR A 234 -21.06 -4.33 -18.92
C THR A 234 -21.43 -5.68 -18.30
N SER A 235 -22.17 -6.51 -19.02
CA SER A 235 -22.61 -7.82 -18.50
C SER A 235 -21.44 -8.82 -18.38
N ALA A 236 -20.40 -8.71 -19.22
CA ALA A 236 -19.18 -9.51 -19.12
C ALA A 236 -18.34 -9.11 -17.88
N PHE A 237 -18.30 -7.79 -17.58
CA PHE A 237 -17.62 -7.28 -16.39
C PHE A 237 -18.35 -7.76 -15.12
N ALA A 238 -19.65 -7.53 -15.03
CA ALA A 238 -20.49 -7.96 -13.91
C ALA A 238 -20.40 -9.48 -13.63
N LYS A 239 -20.38 -10.31 -14.70
CA LYS A 239 -20.28 -11.77 -14.60
C LYS A 239 -18.83 -12.28 -14.56
N SER A 240 -17.85 -11.38 -14.61
CA SER A 240 -16.43 -11.72 -14.66
C SER A 240 -16.07 -12.71 -15.80
N CYS A 241 -16.61 -12.50 -17.01
CA CYS A 241 -16.46 -13.41 -18.15
C CYS A 241 -15.02 -13.42 -18.70
N ASN A 242 -14.27 -14.50 -18.50
CA ASN A 242 -12.89 -14.62 -18.96
C ASN A 242 -12.80 -14.61 -20.49
N GLY A 243 -13.66 -15.36 -21.18
CA GLY A 243 -13.67 -15.45 -22.64
C GLY A 243 -13.87 -14.09 -23.29
N TYR A 244 -14.77 -13.24 -22.77
CA TYR A 244 -14.99 -11.90 -23.29
C TYR A 244 -13.70 -11.05 -23.23
N PHE A 245 -13.11 -10.92 -22.03
CA PHE A 245 -11.96 -10.04 -21.83
C PHE A 245 -10.70 -10.52 -22.56
N ALA A 246 -10.51 -11.83 -22.65
CA ALA A 246 -9.41 -12.37 -23.42
C ALA A 246 -9.60 -12.14 -24.93
N THR A 247 -10.82 -12.27 -25.47
CA THR A 247 -11.12 -11.96 -26.89
C THR A 247 -10.93 -10.48 -27.19
N VAL A 248 -11.40 -9.59 -26.32
CA VAL A 248 -11.18 -8.15 -26.48
C VAL A 248 -9.68 -7.83 -26.43
N ALA A 249 -8.91 -8.45 -25.53
CA ALA A 249 -7.47 -8.26 -25.48
C ALA A 249 -6.75 -8.75 -26.74
N GLU A 250 -7.17 -9.86 -27.34
CA GLU A 250 -6.65 -10.33 -28.61
C GLU A 250 -6.88 -9.31 -29.74
N GLU A 251 -8.05 -8.66 -29.79
CA GLU A 251 -8.36 -7.62 -30.79
C GLU A 251 -7.55 -6.34 -30.60
N ILE A 252 -7.30 -5.89 -29.36
CA ILE A 252 -6.53 -4.66 -29.08
C ILE A 252 -5.02 -4.88 -29.15
N GLY A 253 -4.55 -6.11 -28.91
CA GLY A 253 -3.15 -6.53 -29.01
C GLY A 253 -2.29 -6.19 -27.81
N ASN A 254 -1.08 -6.76 -27.82
CA ASN A 254 -0.12 -6.65 -26.72
C ASN A 254 0.26 -5.21 -26.39
N ASP A 255 0.63 -4.42 -27.41
CA ASP A 255 1.19 -3.06 -27.21
C ASP A 255 0.19 -2.12 -26.54
N GLN A 256 -1.08 -2.23 -26.89
CA GLN A 256 -2.13 -1.42 -26.24
C GLN A 256 -2.32 -1.81 -24.78
N LEU A 257 -2.35 -3.11 -24.47
CA LEU A 257 -2.49 -3.56 -23.08
C LEU A 257 -1.24 -3.19 -22.23
N ILE A 258 -0.03 -3.27 -22.83
CA ILE A 258 1.22 -2.81 -22.19
C ILE A 258 1.16 -1.32 -21.89
N LYS A 259 0.73 -0.51 -22.87
CA LYS A 259 0.58 0.93 -22.71
C LYS A 259 -0.35 1.26 -21.53
N THR A 260 -1.56 0.70 -21.54
CA THR A 260 -2.55 0.98 -20.49
C THR A 260 -2.08 0.48 -19.12
N ALA A 261 -1.47 -0.70 -19.02
CA ALA A 261 -0.88 -1.17 -17.75
C ALA A 261 0.21 -0.21 -17.25
N THR A 262 1.01 0.36 -18.13
CA THR A 262 2.01 1.38 -17.79
C THR A 262 1.35 2.67 -17.32
N ASP A 263 0.31 3.13 -17.99
CA ASP A 263 -0.47 4.31 -17.62
C ASP A 263 -1.13 4.13 -16.23
N PHE A 264 -1.51 2.91 -15.85
CA PHE A 264 -1.95 2.55 -14.50
C PHE A 264 -0.81 2.38 -13.48
N GLY A 265 0.45 2.60 -13.87
CA GLY A 265 1.59 2.63 -12.95
C GLY A 265 2.25 1.28 -12.69
N PHE A 266 1.95 0.22 -13.44
CA PHE A 266 2.73 -1.02 -13.35
C PHE A 266 4.21 -0.75 -13.67
N ASN A 267 5.09 -1.48 -13.04
CA ASN A 267 6.55 -1.33 -13.14
C ASN A 267 7.09 0.04 -12.67
N THR A 268 6.28 0.89 -12.03
CA THR A 268 6.67 2.20 -11.50
C THR A 268 7.03 2.12 -10.02
N ASP A 269 8.04 2.86 -9.61
CA ASP A 269 8.40 2.98 -8.19
C ASP A 269 7.49 3.97 -7.47
N LEU A 270 7.08 3.63 -6.25
CA LEU A 270 6.29 4.49 -5.37
C LEU A 270 7.20 5.20 -4.37
N ASN A 271 6.95 6.47 -4.10
CA ASN A 271 7.53 7.17 -2.96
C ASN A 271 6.72 6.87 -1.70
N PHE A 272 6.88 5.65 -1.17
CA PHE A 272 6.11 5.16 -0.02
C PHE A 272 7.03 4.86 1.17
N PRO A 273 6.66 5.23 2.40
CA PRO A 273 7.56 5.12 3.55
C PRO A 273 7.76 3.71 4.07
N LEU A 274 6.80 2.82 3.88
CA LEU A 274 6.94 1.42 4.29
C LEU A 274 7.64 0.59 3.20
N GLU A 275 8.25 -0.50 3.60
CA GLU A 275 8.78 -1.49 2.64
C GLU A 275 7.65 -2.02 1.76
N TYR A 276 7.87 -2.03 0.44
CA TYR A 276 6.89 -2.50 -0.54
C TYR A 276 7.56 -3.25 -1.68
N LYS A 277 6.77 -4.05 -2.38
CA LYS A 277 7.17 -4.67 -3.65
C LYS A 277 6.44 -4.00 -4.80
N LYS A 278 7.21 -3.69 -5.85
CA LYS A 278 6.68 -3.09 -7.08
C LYS A 278 5.73 -4.06 -7.79
N ALA A 279 4.59 -3.55 -8.26
CA ALA A 279 3.72 -4.30 -9.16
C ALA A 279 4.44 -4.62 -10.46
N SER A 280 4.38 -5.85 -10.90
CA SER A 280 5.09 -6.37 -12.07
C SER A 280 4.13 -6.73 -13.19
N PHE A 281 4.33 -6.13 -14.35
CA PHE A 281 3.65 -6.46 -15.58
C PHE A 281 4.69 -6.98 -16.59
N ALA A 282 4.52 -8.22 -17.04
CA ALA A 282 5.56 -8.95 -17.77
C ALA A 282 5.24 -9.21 -19.25
N LEU A 283 4.04 -8.82 -19.73
CA LEU A 283 3.65 -8.95 -21.15
C LEU A 283 4.61 -8.16 -22.04
N LYS A 284 4.96 -8.71 -23.19
CA LYS A 284 5.82 -8.08 -24.20
C LYS A 284 5.09 -7.95 -25.52
N SER A 285 5.58 -7.08 -26.40
CA SER A 285 5.01 -6.87 -27.74
C SER A 285 4.98 -8.14 -28.59
N ASP A 286 5.92 -9.06 -28.35
CA ASP A 286 6.05 -10.35 -29.03
C ASP A 286 5.48 -11.53 -28.24
N SER A 287 4.78 -11.29 -27.13
CA SER A 287 4.10 -12.34 -26.36
C SER A 287 3.04 -13.03 -27.21
N ASP A 288 2.94 -14.35 -27.06
CA ASP A 288 1.93 -15.14 -27.76
C ASP A 288 0.50 -14.87 -27.28
N VAL A 289 -0.49 -15.31 -28.03
CA VAL A 289 -1.90 -15.09 -27.75
C VAL A 289 -2.35 -15.73 -26.41
N LYS A 290 -1.69 -16.80 -25.97
CA LYS A 290 -2.00 -17.47 -24.70
C LYS A 290 -1.57 -16.60 -23.53
N GLU A 291 -0.36 -16.02 -23.60
CA GLU A 291 0.16 -15.11 -22.57
C GLU A 291 -0.68 -13.84 -22.52
N LEU A 292 -1.08 -13.29 -23.67
CA LEU A 292 -1.99 -12.15 -23.75
C LEU A 292 -3.34 -12.45 -23.10
N ALA A 293 -3.98 -13.56 -23.48
CA ALA A 293 -5.29 -13.97 -22.94
C ALA A 293 -5.24 -14.20 -21.43
N ALA A 294 -4.20 -14.86 -20.92
CA ALA A 294 -4.00 -15.08 -19.49
C ALA A 294 -3.76 -13.75 -18.75
N THR A 295 -2.93 -12.86 -19.32
CA THR A 295 -2.63 -11.55 -18.73
C THR A 295 -3.88 -10.67 -18.66
N ALA A 296 -4.72 -10.67 -19.70
CA ALA A 296 -5.95 -9.88 -19.78
C ALA A 296 -6.97 -10.19 -18.68
N ILE A 297 -6.90 -11.36 -18.07
CA ILE A 297 -7.74 -11.77 -16.94
C ILE A 297 -6.97 -11.78 -15.61
N GLY A 298 -5.77 -11.17 -15.59
CA GLY A 298 -4.95 -11.03 -14.39
C GLY A 298 -4.28 -12.32 -13.92
N GLN A 299 -4.06 -13.26 -14.83
CA GLN A 299 -3.31 -14.50 -14.61
C GLN A 299 -1.90 -14.40 -15.23
N GLY A 300 -1.18 -15.49 -15.24
CA GLY A 300 0.16 -15.56 -15.84
C GLY A 300 1.23 -14.95 -14.91
N LYS A 301 2.10 -14.10 -15.48
CA LYS A 301 3.28 -13.55 -14.79
C LYS A 301 3.04 -12.17 -14.15
N THR A 302 1.84 -11.61 -14.28
CA THR A 302 1.49 -10.32 -13.69
C THR A 302 1.28 -10.49 -12.18
N LEU A 303 2.00 -9.70 -11.39
CA LEU A 303 1.94 -9.73 -9.94
C LEU A 303 1.73 -8.33 -9.37
N THR A 304 0.91 -8.23 -8.34
CA THR A 304 0.58 -6.96 -7.70
C THR A 304 0.38 -7.12 -6.20
N SER A 305 0.56 -6.03 -5.46
CA SER A 305 0.20 -5.98 -4.05
C SER A 305 -1.25 -5.49 -3.86
N PRO A 306 -1.90 -5.83 -2.73
CA PRO A 306 -3.21 -5.28 -2.38
C PRO A 306 -3.23 -3.75 -2.35
N LEU A 307 -2.17 -3.11 -1.84
CA LEU A 307 -2.02 -1.65 -1.90
C LEU A 307 -2.12 -1.13 -3.35
N PHE A 308 -1.41 -1.77 -4.27
CA PHE A 308 -1.42 -1.32 -5.67
C PHE A 308 -2.80 -1.49 -6.31
N MET A 309 -3.51 -2.60 -6.06
CA MET A 309 -4.88 -2.78 -6.57
C MET A 309 -5.87 -1.80 -5.93
N ALA A 310 -5.67 -1.43 -4.67
CA ALA A 310 -6.44 -0.35 -4.05
C ALA A 310 -6.19 1.00 -4.73
N MET A 311 -4.94 1.28 -5.14
CA MET A 311 -4.59 2.49 -5.92
C MET A 311 -5.25 2.48 -7.30
N VAL A 312 -5.25 1.34 -8.00
CA VAL A 312 -5.95 1.18 -9.30
C VAL A 312 -7.44 1.50 -9.15
N THR A 313 -8.10 0.90 -8.14
CA THR A 313 -9.52 1.14 -7.86
C THR A 313 -9.78 2.61 -7.49
N SER A 314 -8.89 3.20 -6.68
CA SER A 314 -8.96 4.62 -6.30
C SER A 314 -8.82 5.55 -7.51
N ALA A 315 -7.99 5.20 -8.50
CA ALA A 315 -7.87 5.98 -9.73
C ALA A 315 -9.18 6.01 -10.51
N ILE A 316 -9.88 4.88 -10.61
CA ILE A 316 -11.20 4.81 -11.24
C ILE A 316 -12.20 5.70 -10.49
N ALA A 317 -12.26 5.60 -9.15
CA ALA A 317 -13.13 6.43 -8.32
C ALA A 317 -12.79 7.93 -8.34
N ASN A 318 -11.58 8.30 -8.77
CA ASN A 318 -11.05 9.67 -8.84
C ASN A 318 -10.86 10.16 -10.29
N ASN A 319 -11.82 9.86 -11.16
CA ASN A 319 -11.85 10.33 -12.56
C ASN A 319 -10.57 9.97 -13.35
N GLY A 320 -10.02 8.79 -13.12
CA GLY A 320 -8.80 8.29 -13.73
C GLY A 320 -7.50 8.85 -13.13
N SER A 321 -7.58 9.72 -12.14
CA SER A 321 -6.40 10.30 -11.47
C SER A 321 -5.94 9.43 -10.31
N MET A 322 -4.77 8.81 -10.43
CA MET A 322 -4.13 8.07 -9.33
C MET A 322 -3.32 9.02 -8.46
N MET A 323 -3.62 9.04 -7.17
CA MET A 323 -2.88 9.84 -6.20
C MET A 323 -1.71 9.03 -5.63
N GLN A 324 -0.61 9.75 -5.26
CA GLN A 324 0.50 9.16 -4.52
C GLN A 324 0.00 8.69 -3.16
N PRO A 325 0.11 7.38 -2.82
CA PRO A 325 -0.33 6.90 -1.52
C PRO A 325 0.57 7.43 -0.40
N TYR A 326 -0.01 7.79 0.73
CA TYR A 326 0.73 8.16 1.93
C TYR A 326 0.03 7.72 3.20
N ILE A 327 0.82 7.48 4.24
CA ILE A 327 0.37 6.93 5.53
C ILE A 327 0.75 7.83 6.71
N VAL A 328 1.58 8.84 6.49
CA VAL A 328 1.93 9.85 7.49
C VAL A 328 1.30 11.18 7.09
N ASP A 329 0.38 11.69 7.92
CA ASP A 329 -0.27 12.99 7.71
C ASP A 329 0.69 14.13 8.02
N HIS A 330 1.30 14.11 9.21
CA HIS A 330 2.25 15.14 9.59
C HIS A 330 3.20 14.71 10.72
N ILE A 331 4.20 15.54 10.93
CA ILE A 331 5.08 15.50 12.10
C ILE A 331 4.71 16.68 12.97
N GLU A 332 4.57 16.47 14.28
CA GLU A 332 4.29 17.53 15.23
C GLU A 332 5.26 17.48 16.42
N THR A 333 5.40 18.61 17.11
CA THR A 333 6.13 18.65 18.39
C THR A 333 5.31 17.98 19.49
N PRO A 334 5.90 17.62 20.65
CA PRO A 334 5.15 17.13 21.80
C PRO A 334 4.03 18.05 22.27
N GLY A 335 4.12 19.35 21.96
CA GLY A 335 3.10 20.36 22.25
C GLY A 335 2.04 20.52 21.14
N GLY A 336 1.99 19.62 20.14
CA GLY A 336 0.99 19.65 19.08
C GLY A 336 1.26 20.63 17.93
N SER A 337 2.41 21.31 17.91
CA SER A 337 2.74 22.22 16.81
C SER A 337 3.18 21.45 15.57
N VAL A 338 2.43 21.54 14.47
CA VAL A 338 2.74 20.88 13.21
C VAL A 338 4.01 21.44 12.58
N LYS A 339 4.94 20.56 12.22
CA LYS A 339 6.22 20.90 11.57
C LYS A 339 6.20 20.61 10.07
N ASN A 340 5.81 19.41 9.67
CA ASN A 340 5.79 18.97 8.30
C ASN A 340 4.48 18.24 8.04
N ARG A 341 3.70 18.72 7.08
CA ARG A 341 2.47 18.06 6.65
C ARG A 341 2.65 17.48 5.26
N THR A 342 2.21 16.25 5.06
CA THR A 342 2.13 15.64 3.74
C THR A 342 0.97 16.28 2.97
N LEU A 343 1.24 16.72 1.75
CA LEU A 343 0.21 17.27 0.86
C LEU A 343 -0.16 16.21 -0.18
N PRO A 344 -1.46 16.07 -0.49
CA PRO A 344 -1.91 15.21 -1.58
C PRO A 344 -1.20 15.56 -2.89
N THR A 345 -0.66 14.57 -3.57
CA THR A 345 0.06 14.75 -4.83
C THR A 345 -0.46 13.73 -5.84
N LYS A 346 -0.78 14.19 -7.05
CA LYS A 346 -1.14 13.29 -8.16
C LYS A 346 0.11 12.52 -8.58
N LEU A 347 0.00 11.19 -8.65
CA LEU A 347 1.06 10.32 -9.14
C LEU A 347 1.05 10.26 -10.68
N LEU A 348 -0.12 9.96 -11.26
CA LEU A 348 -0.29 9.84 -12.71
C LEU A 348 -1.76 9.97 -13.11
N GLN A 349 -2.03 10.03 -14.42
CA GLN A 349 -3.37 9.86 -15.00
C GLN A 349 -3.46 8.46 -15.60
N ALA A 350 -4.21 7.57 -14.98
CA ALA A 350 -4.32 6.18 -15.38
C ALA A 350 -5.19 5.97 -16.63
N CYS A 351 -6.26 6.78 -16.78
CA CYS A 351 -7.13 6.83 -17.95
C CYS A 351 -7.87 8.17 -17.98
N ASP A 352 -8.60 8.45 -19.04
CA ASP A 352 -9.46 9.63 -19.08
C ASP A 352 -10.70 9.50 -18.17
N SER A 353 -11.33 10.64 -17.86
CA SER A 353 -12.48 10.68 -16.94
C SER A 353 -13.70 9.92 -17.49
N SER A 354 -13.93 9.94 -18.81
CA SER A 354 -15.04 9.21 -19.44
C SER A 354 -14.88 7.70 -19.26
N THR A 355 -13.67 7.20 -19.53
CA THR A 355 -13.29 5.79 -19.33
C THR A 355 -13.44 5.39 -17.86
N ALA A 356 -12.97 6.24 -16.92
CA ALA A 356 -13.09 5.98 -15.50
C ALA A 356 -14.56 5.87 -15.05
N HIS A 357 -15.44 6.77 -15.49
CA HIS A 357 -16.88 6.73 -15.18
C HIS A 357 -17.54 5.47 -15.73
N GLN A 358 -17.29 5.11 -17.00
CA GLN A 358 -17.86 3.90 -17.58
C GLN A 358 -17.43 2.63 -16.81
N ILE A 359 -16.17 2.57 -16.37
CA ILE A 359 -15.66 1.44 -15.56
C ILE A 359 -16.31 1.46 -14.18
N ALA A 360 -16.43 2.62 -13.53
CA ALA A 360 -17.10 2.75 -12.23
C ALA A 360 -18.54 2.25 -12.29
N ASP A 361 -19.29 2.63 -13.34
CA ASP A 361 -20.65 2.14 -13.57
C ASP A 361 -20.70 0.61 -13.73
N MET A 362 -19.76 0.03 -14.50
CA MET A 362 -19.64 -1.42 -14.63
C MET A 362 -19.28 -2.12 -13.31
N MET A 363 -18.44 -1.49 -12.47
CA MET A 363 -18.09 -2.02 -11.15
C MET A 363 -19.29 -2.07 -10.21
N CYS A 364 -20.24 -1.12 -10.31
CA CYS A 364 -21.49 -1.13 -9.54
C CYS A 364 -22.41 -2.32 -9.92
N GLU A 365 -22.31 -2.85 -11.13
CA GLU A 365 -23.09 -4.02 -11.58
C GLU A 365 -22.55 -5.37 -11.07
N VAL A 366 -21.36 -5.37 -10.40
CA VAL A 366 -20.75 -6.59 -9.84
C VAL A 366 -21.35 -6.95 -8.48
N VAL A 367 -21.96 -5.97 -7.77
CA VAL A 367 -22.44 -6.07 -6.38
C VAL A 367 -23.92 -6.39 -6.33
#